data_2e57dbaa1d384df7f826d9c83e9fa534
#
_entry.id   2e57dbaa1d384df7f826d9c83e9fa534
#
_cell.length_a   1.000
_cell.length_b   1.000
_cell.length_c   1.000
_cell.angle_alpha   90.00
_cell.angle_beta   90.00
_cell.angle_gamma   90.00
#
_symmetry.space_group_name_H-M   'P 1'
#
loop_
_entity.id
_entity.type
_entity.pdbx_description
1 polymer ?
#
loop_
_entity_poly.entity_id
_entity_poly.type
_entity_poly.pdbx_seq_one_letter_code
_entity_poly.pdbx_strand_id
1 'polypeptide(L)'
;MSYITFKNICKSYDNKTQVLKGIDLEVEEGELLTLLGPSGCGKSTLLRCLAGLEQVQQGHILLEGRDITDLDARQRQIGMVFQQYSLFPNMTVEQNMAFGLKIQRLSKAEINARITEALAMVGLQDKADAYPAQLSGGQQQRVALARAIVT
;
A
#
# COMPACT_ATOMS: atom_id res chain seq x y z
N MET A 1 -20.87 1.45 8.30
CA MET A 1 -20.58 0.20 7.53
C MET A 1 -19.10 0.05 7.48
N SER A 2 -18.56 -1.11 7.84
CA SER A 2 -17.11 -1.32 7.80
C SER A 2 -16.60 -1.25 6.36
N TYR A 3 -15.55 -0.44 6.14
CA TYR A 3 -14.89 -0.27 4.85
C TYR A 3 -14.00 -1.48 4.52
N ILE A 4 -13.22 -1.94 5.53
CA ILE A 4 -12.43 -3.16 5.43
C ILE A 4 -12.87 -4.11 6.55
N THR A 5 -13.09 -5.38 6.20
CA THR A 5 -13.41 -6.41 7.19
C THR A 5 -12.51 -7.62 6.99
N PHE A 6 -11.84 -8.03 8.05
CA PHE A 6 -11.15 -9.32 8.15
C PHE A 6 -12.03 -10.26 8.96
N LYS A 7 -12.30 -11.47 8.44
CA LYS A 7 -13.10 -12.50 9.11
C LYS A 7 -12.27 -13.77 9.25
N ASN A 8 -11.94 -14.12 10.47
CA ASN A 8 -11.24 -15.35 10.83
C ASN A 8 -9.98 -15.62 9.99
N ILE A 9 -9.13 -14.60 9.79
CA ILE A 9 -7.95 -14.71 8.94
C ILE A 9 -6.88 -15.57 9.60
N CYS A 10 -6.51 -16.67 8.93
CA CYS A 10 -5.43 -17.55 9.33
C CYS A 10 -4.34 -17.61 8.24
N LYS A 11 -3.08 -17.61 8.68
CA LYS A 11 -1.90 -17.73 7.80
C LYS A 11 -0.76 -18.44 8.50
N SER A 12 -0.14 -19.36 7.76
CA SER A 12 1.10 -20.04 8.14
C SER A 12 2.04 -20.08 6.92
N TYR A 13 3.36 -20.06 7.13
CA TYR A 13 4.34 -20.16 6.06
C TYR A 13 4.90 -21.57 5.88
N ASP A 14 4.92 -22.38 6.95
CA ASP A 14 5.59 -23.68 7.01
C ASP A 14 4.68 -24.83 7.43
N ASN A 15 3.36 -24.61 7.45
CA ASN A 15 2.34 -25.52 7.98
C ASN A 15 2.54 -25.95 9.47
N LYS A 16 3.52 -25.36 10.16
CA LYS A 16 3.82 -25.66 11.58
C LYS A 16 3.55 -24.46 12.46
N THR A 17 3.96 -23.26 12.02
CA THR A 17 3.86 -22.03 12.81
C THR A 17 2.81 -21.12 12.23
N GLN A 18 1.69 -21.00 12.91
CA GLN A 18 0.61 -20.10 12.50
C GLN A 18 0.97 -18.65 12.90
N VAL A 19 1.11 -17.79 11.88
CA VAL A 19 1.45 -16.36 12.02
C VAL A 19 0.21 -15.52 12.29
N LEU A 20 -0.89 -15.78 11.56
CA LEU A 20 -2.21 -15.19 11.82
C LEU A 20 -3.14 -16.30 12.34
N LYS A 21 -3.79 -16.05 13.47
CA LYS A 21 -4.52 -17.06 14.25
C LYS A 21 -5.98 -16.64 14.42
N GLY A 22 -6.74 -16.63 13.33
CA GLY A 22 -8.15 -16.24 13.37
C GLY A 22 -8.33 -14.76 13.69
N ILE A 23 -7.79 -13.89 12.85
CA ILE A 23 -7.90 -12.43 13.04
C ILE A 23 -9.26 -11.95 12.55
N ASP A 24 -10.02 -11.35 13.44
CA ASP A 24 -11.24 -10.60 13.16
C ASP A 24 -10.97 -9.12 13.42
N LEU A 25 -11.20 -8.27 12.41
CA LEU A 25 -10.96 -6.84 12.50
C LEU A 25 -11.87 -6.11 11.51
N GLU A 26 -12.44 -5.01 11.95
CA GLU A 26 -13.22 -4.11 11.11
C GLU A 26 -12.58 -2.71 11.14
N VAL A 27 -12.56 -2.07 9.98
CA VAL A 27 -12.05 -0.69 9.80
C VAL A 27 -13.12 0.11 9.08
N GLU A 28 -13.49 1.26 9.61
CA GLU A 28 -14.49 2.13 9.01
C GLU A 28 -13.87 3.05 7.93
N GLU A 29 -14.71 3.60 7.07
CA GLU A 29 -14.26 4.56 6.07
C GLU A 29 -13.67 5.81 6.75
N GLY A 30 -12.48 6.23 6.28
CA GLY A 30 -11.76 7.37 6.85
C GLY A 30 -11.06 7.11 8.17
N GLU A 31 -11.11 5.89 8.71
CA GLU A 31 -10.45 5.52 9.96
C GLU A 31 -8.93 5.38 9.77
N LEU A 32 -8.16 5.89 10.72
CA LEU A 32 -6.73 5.64 10.86
C LEU A 32 -6.50 4.51 11.87
N LEU A 33 -6.25 3.31 11.38
CA LEU A 33 -5.93 2.16 12.21
C LEU A 33 -4.42 2.00 12.38
N THR A 34 -3.96 1.78 13.61
CA THR A 34 -2.55 1.47 13.92
C THR A 34 -2.42 0.07 14.50
N LEU A 35 -1.62 -0.78 13.87
CA LEU A 35 -1.28 -2.12 14.36
C LEU A 35 -0.01 -2.06 15.22
N LEU A 36 -0.14 -2.32 16.51
CA LEU A 36 0.97 -2.35 17.47
C LEU A 36 1.30 -3.78 17.88
N GLY A 37 2.57 -4.06 18.16
CA GLY A 37 3.03 -5.36 18.63
C GLY A 37 4.51 -5.61 18.32
N PRO A 38 5.11 -6.66 18.93
CA PRO A 38 6.50 -7.01 18.72
C PRO A 38 6.82 -7.39 17.28
N SER A 39 8.11 -7.41 16.94
CA SER A 39 8.56 -7.91 15.63
C SER A 39 8.14 -9.37 15.45
N GLY A 40 7.69 -9.74 14.26
CA GLY A 40 7.27 -11.10 13.92
C GLY A 40 5.84 -11.50 14.35
N CYS A 41 5.06 -10.62 14.99
CA CYS A 41 3.69 -10.95 15.41
C CYS A 41 2.63 -10.94 14.30
N GLY A 42 3.02 -10.79 13.03
CA GLY A 42 2.10 -10.91 11.89
C GLY A 42 1.54 -9.61 11.30
N LYS A 43 1.89 -8.41 11.82
CA LYS A 43 1.39 -7.13 11.30
C LYS A 43 1.61 -6.94 9.80
N SER A 44 2.86 -7.12 9.35
CA SER A 44 3.21 -7.02 7.93
C SER A 44 2.57 -8.12 7.08
N THR A 45 2.37 -9.31 7.65
CA THR A 45 1.67 -10.42 7.00
C THR A 45 0.21 -10.06 6.78
N LEU A 46 -0.48 -9.50 7.79
CA LEU A 46 -1.88 -9.07 7.66
C LEU A 46 -2.04 -8.01 6.57
N LEU A 47 -1.16 -6.99 6.56
CA LEU A 47 -1.16 -5.96 5.51
C LEU A 47 -0.86 -6.53 4.12
N ARG A 48 0.05 -7.50 4.00
CA ARG A 48 0.31 -8.18 2.72
C ARG A 48 -0.86 -9.03 2.26
N CYS A 49 -1.57 -9.69 3.18
CA CYS A 49 -2.81 -10.40 2.87
C CYS A 49 -3.89 -9.43 2.35
N LEU A 50 -4.05 -8.25 2.99
CA LEU A 50 -4.96 -7.21 2.52
C LEU A 50 -4.61 -6.73 1.11
N ALA A 51 -3.33 -6.46 0.86
CA ALA A 51 -2.85 -5.99 -0.44
C ALA A 51 -2.85 -7.08 -1.55
N GLY A 52 -3.15 -8.34 -1.23
CA GLY A 52 -3.12 -9.45 -2.19
C GLY A 52 -1.73 -9.92 -2.58
N LEU A 53 -0.73 -9.58 -1.77
CA LEU A 53 0.67 -10.02 -1.93
C LEU A 53 0.96 -11.36 -1.23
N GLU A 54 0.05 -11.76 -0.35
CA GLU A 54 0.07 -13.05 0.35
C GLU A 54 -1.32 -13.66 0.33
N GLN A 55 -1.40 -14.96 0.09
CA GLN A 55 -2.67 -15.67 0.13
C GLN A 55 -3.06 -16.00 1.56
N VAL A 56 -4.34 -15.87 1.89
CA VAL A 56 -4.95 -16.33 3.15
C VAL A 56 -5.19 -17.84 3.05
N GLN A 57 -4.96 -18.56 4.14
CA GLN A 57 -5.26 -20.01 4.19
C GLN A 57 -6.68 -20.27 4.68
N GLN A 58 -7.22 -19.38 5.49
CA GLN A 58 -8.59 -19.46 5.99
C GLN A 58 -9.11 -18.06 6.29
N GLY A 59 -10.41 -17.87 6.14
CA GLY A 59 -11.09 -16.62 6.40
C GLY A 59 -11.33 -15.80 5.15
N HIS A 60 -11.93 -14.62 5.32
CA HIS A 60 -12.32 -13.73 4.24
C HIS A 60 -11.88 -12.30 4.51
N ILE A 61 -11.44 -11.61 3.45
CA ILE A 61 -11.17 -10.16 3.47
C ILE A 61 -12.20 -9.49 2.57
N LEU A 62 -12.96 -8.56 3.15
CA LEU A 62 -13.94 -7.78 2.42
C LEU A 62 -13.50 -6.31 2.34
N LEU A 63 -13.70 -5.69 1.19
CA LEU A 63 -13.54 -4.26 0.94
C LEU A 63 -14.89 -3.73 0.47
N GLU A 64 -15.46 -2.77 1.20
CA GLU A 64 -16.82 -2.22 0.93
C GLU A 64 -17.89 -3.33 0.80
N GLY A 65 -17.79 -4.38 1.62
CA GLY A 65 -18.68 -5.52 1.58
C GLY A 65 -18.40 -6.54 0.46
N ARG A 66 -17.51 -6.24 -0.49
CA ARG A 66 -17.09 -7.16 -1.56
C ARG A 66 -15.95 -8.05 -1.08
N ASP A 67 -16.09 -9.36 -1.26
CA ASP A 67 -15.00 -10.30 -0.97
C ASP A 67 -13.85 -10.13 -1.97
N ILE A 68 -12.66 -9.83 -1.44
CA ILE A 68 -11.43 -9.64 -2.21
C ILE A 68 -10.37 -10.70 -1.90
N THR A 69 -10.72 -11.73 -1.14
CA THR A 69 -9.78 -12.72 -0.59
C THR A 69 -8.90 -13.35 -1.69
N ASP A 70 -9.51 -13.79 -2.78
CA ASP A 70 -8.84 -14.47 -3.88
C ASP A 70 -8.45 -13.57 -5.06
N LEU A 71 -8.69 -12.25 -4.93
CA LEU A 71 -8.31 -11.29 -5.97
C LEU A 71 -6.80 -11.02 -5.95
N ASP A 72 -6.19 -10.93 -7.13
CA ASP A 72 -4.82 -10.47 -7.29
C ASP A 72 -4.64 -9.02 -6.79
N ALA A 73 -3.44 -8.66 -6.35
CA ALA A 73 -3.11 -7.31 -5.86
C ALA A 73 -3.54 -6.20 -6.84
N ARG A 74 -3.41 -6.45 -8.16
CA ARG A 74 -3.82 -5.51 -9.22
C ARG A 74 -5.32 -5.20 -9.26
N GLN A 75 -6.14 -6.12 -8.75
CA GLN A 75 -7.61 -6.03 -8.78
C GLN A 75 -8.19 -5.40 -7.50
N ARG A 76 -7.37 -5.27 -6.45
CA ARG A 76 -7.81 -4.77 -5.15
C ARG A 76 -7.81 -3.25 -5.03
N GLN A 77 -7.07 -2.55 -5.88
CA GLN A 77 -6.95 -1.08 -5.88
C GLN A 77 -6.52 -0.51 -4.51
N ILE A 78 -5.64 -1.22 -3.81
CA ILE A 78 -5.12 -0.83 -2.50
C ILE A 78 -3.69 -0.33 -2.67
N GLY A 79 -3.42 0.91 -2.26
CA GLY A 79 -2.07 1.47 -2.20
C GLY A 79 -1.30 0.89 -1.01
N MET A 80 -0.05 0.48 -1.23
CA MET A 80 0.82 -0.02 -0.16
C MET A 80 2.18 0.66 -0.18
N VAL A 81 2.63 1.10 1.00
CA VAL A 81 3.99 1.60 1.21
C VAL A 81 4.79 0.53 1.94
N PHE A 82 5.87 0.07 1.31
CA PHE A 82 6.76 -0.94 1.90
C PHE A 82 7.75 -0.31 2.89
N GLN A 83 8.23 -1.10 3.84
CA GLN A 83 9.21 -0.67 4.85
C GLN A 83 10.50 -0.12 4.23
N GLN A 84 10.93 -0.64 3.09
CA GLN A 84 12.10 -0.17 2.33
C GLN A 84 11.74 0.83 1.22
N TYR A 85 10.55 1.46 1.32
CA TYR A 85 9.99 2.44 0.38
C TYR A 85 9.78 1.93 -1.05
N SER A 86 10.56 0.96 -1.54
CA SER A 86 10.47 0.31 -2.86
C SER A 86 10.33 1.30 -4.03
N LEU A 87 11.12 2.39 -3.99
CA LEU A 87 11.21 3.32 -5.10
C LEU A 87 12.02 2.69 -6.24
N PHE A 88 11.62 2.98 -7.47
CA PHE A 88 12.40 2.57 -8.66
C PHE A 88 13.68 3.41 -8.74
N PRO A 89 14.88 2.82 -8.56
CA PRO A 89 16.11 3.59 -8.41
C PRO A 89 16.52 4.33 -9.70
N ASN A 90 16.10 3.83 -10.85
CA ASN A 90 16.42 4.37 -12.18
C ASN A 90 15.37 5.36 -12.71
N MET A 91 14.44 5.77 -11.87
CA MET A 91 13.38 6.72 -12.19
C MET A 91 13.47 7.92 -11.25
N THR A 92 13.17 9.12 -11.77
CA THR A 92 13.03 10.32 -10.95
C THR A 92 11.82 10.21 -10.02
N VAL A 93 11.68 11.13 -9.08
CA VAL A 93 10.50 11.22 -8.19
C VAL A 93 9.23 11.34 -9.01
N GLU A 94 9.18 12.25 -9.99
CA GLU A 94 8.04 12.41 -10.90
C GLU A 94 7.72 11.10 -11.63
N GLN A 95 8.72 10.42 -12.18
CA GLN A 95 8.56 9.16 -12.90
C GLN A 95 8.06 8.03 -11.99
N ASN A 96 8.56 7.96 -10.75
CA ASN A 96 8.08 7.02 -9.73
C ASN A 96 6.59 7.21 -9.46
N MET A 97 6.13 8.45 -9.32
CA MET A 97 4.72 8.76 -9.08
C MET A 97 3.86 8.53 -10.33
N ALA A 98 4.36 8.92 -11.51
CA ALA A 98 3.67 8.72 -12.77
C ALA A 98 3.44 7.24 -13.13
N PHE A 99 4.22 6.32 -12.57
CA PHE A 99 4.22 4.91 -12.98
C PHE A 99 2.84 4.26 -12.84
N GLY A 100 2.21 4.37 -11.67
CA GLY A 100 0.87 3.82 -11.42
C GLY A 100 -0.22 4.52 -12.26
N LEU A 101 -0.14 5.84 -12.36
CA LEU A 101 -1.10 6.65 -13.13
C LEU A 101 -1.09 6.33 -14.64
N LYS A 102 0.09 6.02 -15.19
CA LYS A 102 0.21 5.57 -16.60
C LYS A 102 -0.48 4.23 -16.84
N ILE A 103 -0.45 3.31 -15.86
CA ILE A 103 -1.15 2.02 -15.94
C ILE A 103 -2.67 2.24 -15.97
N GLN A 104 -3.18 3.26 -15.27
CA GLN A 104 -4.60 3.64 -15.28
C GLN A 104 -5.04 4.35 -16.57
N ARG A 105 -4.12 4.58 -17.52
CA ARG A 105 -4.39 5.23 -18.83
C ARG A 105 -4.94 6.66 -18.73
N LEU A 106 -4.58 7.39 -17.68
CA LEU A 106 -4.94 8.79 -17.52
C LEU A 106 -4.22 9.66 -18.55
N SER A 107 -4.81 10.79 -18.88
CA SER A 107 -4.20 11.80 -19.77
C SER A 107 -2.93 12.40 -19.13
N LYS A 108 -2.01 12.86 -19.96
CA LYS A 108 -0.78 13.52 -19.48
C LYS A 108 -1.07 14.73 -18.59
N ALA A 109 -2.12 15.48 -18.89
CA ALA A 109 -2.52 16.65 -18.10
C ALA A 109 -3.00 16.24 -16.69
N GLU A 110 -3.82 15.19 -16.58
CA GLU A 110 -4.29 14.66 -15.32
C GLU A 110 -3.14 14.08 -14.49
N ILE A 111 -2.23 13.32 -15.11
CA ILE A 111 -1.04 12.79 -14.45
C ILE A 111 -0.22 13.92 -13.83
N ASN A 112 0.10 14.96 -14.63
CA ASN A 112 0.88 16.10 -14.16
C ASN A 112 0.19 16.85 -13.01
N ALA A 113 -1.13 17.08 -13.10
CA ALA A 113 -1.89 17.73 -12.05
C ALA A 113 -1.83 16.96 -10.73
N ARG A 114 -2.10 15.65 -10.75
CA ARG A 114 -2.05 14.78 -9.56
C ARG A 114 -0.66 14.73 -8.94
N ILE A 115 0.41 14.63 -9.76
CA ILE A 115 1.79 14.62 -9.26
C ILE A 115 2.14 15.95 -8.60
N THR A 116 1.77 17.08 -9.21
CA THR A 116 2.03 18.40 -8.65
C THR A 116 1.36 18.57 -7.29
N GLU A 117 0.10 18.16 -7.16
CA GLU A 117 -0.65 18.21 -5.91
C GLU A 117 -0.01 17.28 -4.85
N ALA A 118 0.31 16.05 -5.21
CA ALA A 118 0.91 15.10 -4.27
C ALA A 118 2.30 15.54 -3.80
N LEU A 119 3.14 16.12 -4.68
CA LEU A 119 4.43 16.70 -4.29
C LEU A 119 4.26 17.89 -3.35
N ALA A 120 3.23 18.70 -3.56
CA ALA A 120 2.92 19.81 -2.65
C ALA A 120 2.51 19.31 -1.25
N MET A 121 1.65 18.28 -1.19
CA MET A 121 1.24 17.67 0.08
C MET A 121 2.41 17.16 0.92
N VAL A 122 3.45 16.63 0.29
CA VAL A 122 4.61 16.07 1.00
C VAL A 122 5.81 17.03 1.08
N GLY A 123 5.67 18.27 0.56
CA GLY A 123 6.71 19.31 0.62
C GLY A 123 7.98 18.95 -0.17
N LEU A 124 7.82 18.42 -1.39
CA LEU A 124 8.92 17.96 -2.26
C LEU A 124 8.80 18.47 -3.70
N GLN A 125 8.18 19.65 -3.90
CA GLN A 125 7.98 20.24 -5.23
C GLN A 125 9.29 20.48 -5.98
N ASP A 126 10.36 20.83 -5.26
CA ASP A 126 11.71 21.08 -5.78
C ASP A 126 12.50 19.79 -6.09
N LYS A 127 11.93 18.61 -5.82
CA LYS A 127 12.60 17.30 -5.97
C LYS A 127 12.01 16.44 -7.09
N ALA A 128 11.14 16.96 -7.93
CA ALA A 128 10.48 16.20 -9.00
C ALA A 128 11.48 15.46 -9.91
N ASP A 129 12.60 16.12 -10.27
CA ASP A 129 13.64 15.59 -11.15
C ASP A 129 14.74 14.80 -10.41
N ALA A 130 14.70 14.73 -9.09
CA ALA A 130 15.70 14.00 -8.31
C ALA A 130 15.49 12.48 -8.41
N TYR A 131 16.60 11.74 -8.39
CA TYR A 131 16.58 10.29 -8.26
C TYR A 131 16.53 9.86 -6.78
N PRO A 132 16.02 8.66 -6.45
CA PRO A 132 15.99 8.18 -5.06
C PRO A 132 17.31 8.27 -4.32
N ALA A 133 18.43 7.98 -4.98
CA ALA A 133 19.78 8.08 -4.38
C ALA A 133 20.18 9.49 -3.95
N GLN A 134 19.51 10.53 -4.46
CA GLN A 134 19.77 11.94 -4.14
C GLN A 134 18.88 12.44 -2.98
N LEU A 135 18.02 11.57 -2.43
CA LEU A 135 17.07 11.89 -1.38
C LEU A 135 17.51 11.31 -0.04
N SER A 136 17.24 12.03 1.05
CA SER A 136 17.32 11.45 2.39
C SER A 136 16.28 10.34 2.59
N GLY A 137 16.48 9.45 3.57
CA GLY A 137 15.52 8.39 3.88
C GLY A 137 14.10 8.92 4.17
N GLY A 138 13.99 10.02 4.91
CA GLY A 138 12.70 10.66 5.16
C GLY A 138 12.06 11.26 3.90
N GLN A 139 12.86 11.77 2.95
CA GLN A 139 12.34 12.23 1.65
C GLN A 139 11.87 11.04 0.80
N GLN A 140 12.64 9.94 0.76
CA GLN A 140 12.24 8.71 0.06
C GLN A 140 10.92 8.15 0.62
N GLN A 141 10.76 8.16 1.94
CA GLN A 141 9.51 7.75 2.60
C GLN A 141 8.33 8.61 2.17
N ARG A 142 8.50 9.93 2.14
CA ARG A 142 7.45 10.87 1.69
C ARG A 142 7.10 10.67 0.21
N VAL A 143 8.09 10.40 -0.66
CA VAL A 143 7.84 10.05 -2.07
C VAL A 143 7.04 8.75 -2.18
N ALA A 144 7.38 7.71 -1.40
CA ALA A 144 6.66 6.44 -1.41
C ALA A 144 5.21 6.60 -0.93
N LEU A 145 4.99 7.43 0.09
CA LEU A 145 3.65 7.78 0.58
C LEU A 145 2.85 8.52 -0.51
N ALA A 146 3.43 9.56 -1.09
CA ALA A 146 2.79 10.32 -2.17
C ALA A 146 2.43 9.43 -3.38
N ARG A 147 3.32 8.49 -3.77
CA ARG A 147 3.07 7.51 -4.82
C ARG A 147 1.87 6.61 -4.52
N ALA A 148 1.67 6.21 -3.26
CA ALA A 148 0.54 5.37 -2.86
C ALA A 148 -0.80 6.14 -2.82
N ILE A 149 -0.75 7.46 -2.55
CA ILE A 149 -1.95 8.32 -2.48
C ILE A 149 -2.42 8.75 -3.86
N VAL A 150 -1.50 8.97 -4.79
CA VAL A 150 -1.81 9.53 -6.12
C VAL A 150 -2.46 8.52 -7.06
N THR A 151 -2.31 7.21 -6.80
CA THR A 151 -2.90 6.10 -7.56
C THR A 151 -4.22 5.66 -6.97
#